data_cb0d1deaf99b2f766dad46ed57ba06c4
#
_entry.id   cb0d1deaf99b2f766dad46ed57ba06c4
#
_cell.length_a   1.000
_cell.length_b   1.000
_cell.length_c   1.000
_cell.angle_alpha   90.00
_cell.angle_beta   90.00
_cell.angle_gamma   90.00
#
_symmetry.space_group_name_H-M   'P 1'
#
loop_
_entity.id
_entity.type
_entity.pdbx_description
1 polymer ?
#
loop_
_entity_poly.entity_id
_entity_poly.type
_entity_poly.pdbx_seq_one_letter_code
_entity_poly.pdbx_strand_id
1 'polypeptide(L)' 'MSRATNPARGVGQDVRDARRALSWSQAELANRAHVSRPTIARVETGVNISTGTLEKVAEALGKRLHISDQP' A
#
# COMPACT_ATOMS: atom_id res chain seq x y z
N MET A 1 8.01 15.72 16.12
CA MET A 1 7.89 15.29 15.89
C MET A 1 7.84 14.66 15.01
N SER A 2 7.99 14.42 14.72
CA SER A 2 8.03 13.94 13.95
C SER A 2 7.78 12.91 13.63
N ARG A 3 7.35 12.52 13.34
CA ARG A 3 6.99 11.59 12.99
C ARG A 3 7.72 11.05 12.16
N ALA A 4 8.42 10.89 12.03
CA ALA A 4 9.15 10.52 11.29
C ALA A 4 9.02 9.56 10.67
N THR A 5 9.21 9.28 10.20
CA THR A 5 8.85 8.51 9.56
C THR A 5 9.74 7.65 8.95
N ASN A 6 9.79 6.56 9.04
CA ASN A 6 10.42 5.53 8.43
C ASN A 6 9.69 5.32 7.16
N PRO A 7 10.28 5.58 6.07
CA PRO A 7 9.59 5.51 4.79
C PRO A 7 8.95 4.17 4.52
N ALA A 8 9.62 3.10 4.82
CA ALA A 8 9.07 1.80 4.54
C ALA A 8 7.85 1.54 5.38
N ARG A 9 7.92 1.96 6.65
CA ARG A 9 6.84 1.78 7.49
C ARG A 9 5.73 2.69 7.10
N GLY A 10 6.06 3.90 6.66
CA GLY A 10 5.07 4.86 6.24
C GLY A 10 4.21 4.35 5.12
N VAL A 11 4.81 3.72 4.13
CA VAL A 11 4.07 3.21 3.00
C VAL A 11 3.11 2.11 3.43
N GLY A 12 3.58 1.18 4.23
CA GLY A 12 2.75 0.09 4.68
C GLY A 12 1.59 0.59 5.52
N GLN A 13 1.88 1.53 6.38
CA GLN A 13 0.86 2.10 7.23
C GLN A 13 -0.17 2.86 6.41
N ASP A 14 0.29 3.59 5.40
CA ASP A 14 -0.61 4.32 4.52
C ASP A 14 -1.55 3.39 3.79
N VAL A 15 -1.04 2.26 3.33
CA VAL A 15 -1.87 1.28 2.64
C VAL A 15 -2.93 0.75 3.59
N ARG A 16 -2.52 0.42 4.78
CA ARG A 16 -3.43 -0.11 5.77
C ARG A 16 -4.52 0.89 6.13
N ASP A 17 -4.12 2.14 6.35
CA ASP A 17 -5.08 3.18 6.69
C ASP A 17 -6.06 3.43 5.56
N ALA A 18 -5.57 3.47 4.34
CA ALA A 18 -6.43 3.68 3.18
C ALA A 18 -7.41 2.52 3.02
N ARG A 19 -6.92 1.31 3.23
CA ARG A 19 -7.76 0.12 3.14
C ARG A 19 -8.88 0.19 4.18
N ARG A 20 -8.52 0.53 5.40
CA ARG A 20 -9.49 0.60 6.48
C ARG A 20 -10.50 1.72 6.27
N ALA A 21 -10.04 2.81 5.70
CA ALA A 21 -10.94 3.92 5.40
C ALA A 21 -12.02 3.50 4.41
N LEU A 22 -11.72 2.50 3.57
CA LEU A 22 -12.68 1.99 2.63
C LEU A 22 -13.47 0.82 3.20
N SER A 23 -13.19 0.45 4.43
CA SER A 23 -13.84 -0.67 5.10
C SER A 23 -13.55 -2.00 4.39
N TRP A 24 -12.38 -2.12 3.81
CA TRP A 24 -11.99 -3.32 3.11
C TRP A 24 -11.13 -4.21 3.98
N SER A 25 -11.31 -5.52 3.84
CA SER A 25 -10.41 -6.47 4.48
C SER A 25 -9.16 -6.57 3.62
N GLN A 26 -8.15 -7.25 4.15
CA GLN A 26 -6.96 -7.51 3.34
C GLN A 26 -7.32 -8.34 2.12
N ALA A 27 -8.24 -9.28 2.29
CA ALA A 27 -8.66 -10.11 1.17
C ALA A 27 -9.36 -9.29 0.10
N GLU A 28 -10.15 -8.32 0.50
CA GLU A 28 -10.84 -7.46 -0.44
C GLU A 28 -9.84 -6.64 -1.24
N LEU A 29 -8.87 -6.06 -0.55
CA LEU A 29 -7.85 -5.28 -1.24
C LEU A 29 -7.05 -6.16 -2.18
N ALA A 30 -6.71 -7.36 -1.73
CA ALA A 30 -5.94 -8.28 -2.56
C ALA A 30 -6.69 -8.59 -3.85
N ASN A 31 -7.96 -8.83 -3.71
CA ASN A 31 -8.79 -9.13 -4.85
C ASN A 31 -8.84 -7.96 -5.82
N ARG A 32 -8.98 -6.77 -5.32
CA ARG A 32 -9.07 -5.59 -6.16
C ARG A 32 -7.74 -5.22 -6.79
N ALA A 33 -6.65 -5.54 -6.12
CA ALA A 33 -5.32 -5.25 -6.64
C ALA A 33 -4.76 -6.41 -7.47
N HIS A 34 -5.51 -7.50 -7.57
CA HIS A 34 -5.08 -8.68 -8.32
C HIS A 34 -3.78 -9.26 -7.77
N VAL A 35 -3.71 -9.34 -6.46
CA VAL A 35 -2.56 -9.96 -5.80
C VAL A 35 -3.10 -10.88 -4.72
N SER A 36 -2.25 -11.65 -4.11
CA SER A 36 -2.70 -12.56 -3.07
C SER A 36 -2.83 -11.82 -1.75
N ARG A 37 -3.63 -12.36 -0.85
CA ARG A 37 -3.79 -11.76 0.44
C ARG A 37 -2.48 -11.70 1.23
N PRO A 38 -1.64 -12.75 1.22
CA PRO A 38 -0.34 -12.64 1.88
C PRO A 38 0.50 -11.50 1.34
N THR A 39 0.33 -11.16 0.05
CA THR A 39 1.05 -10.04 -0.52
C THR A 39 0.60 -8.74 0.14
N ILE A 40 -0.70 -8.59 0.37
CA ILE A 40 -1.19 -7.41 1.04
C ILE A 40 -0.65 -7.34 2.47
N ALA A 41 -0.64 -8.45 3.17
CA ALA A 41 -0.11 -8.47 4.53
C ALA A 41 1.34 -8.01 4.53
N ARG A 42 2.09 -8.45 3.53
CA ARG A 42 3.49 -8.09 3.42
C ARG A 42 3.65 -6.60 3.11
N VAL A 43 2.81 -6.09 2.23
CA VAL A 43 2.84 -4.67 1.89
C VAL A 43 2.59 -3.83 3.14
N GLU A 44 1.64 -4.23 3.94
CA GLU A 44 1.29 -3.45 5.12
C GLU A 44 2.37 -3.50 6.19
N THR A 45 3.20 -4.50 6.18
CA THR A 45 4.32 -4.54 7.11
C THR A 45 5.55 -3.85 6.54
N GLY A 46 5.53 -3.55 5.26
CA GLY A 46 6.64 -2.84 4.64
C GLY A 46 7.85 -3.68 4.30
N VAL A 47 7.65 -4.98 4.15
CA VAL A 47 8.76 -5.89 3.90
C VAL A 47 8.88 -6.29 2.46
N ASN A 48 10.06 -6.04 1.88
CA ASN A 48 10.37 -6.51 0.53
C ASN A 48 9.25 -6.42 -0.48
N ILE A 49 8.84 -5.26 -0.81
CA ILE A 49 7.78 -5.09 -1.77
C ILE A 49 8.29 -4.49 -3.03
N SER A 50 7.93 -5.09 -4.14
CA SER A 50 8.35 -4.54 -5.43
C SER A 50 7.52 -3.33 -5.76
N THR A 51 8.08 -2.46 -6.58
CA THR A 51 7.38 -1.27 -7.03
C THR A 51 6.11 -1.64 -7.78
N GLY A 52 6.20 -2.68 -8.60
CA GLY A 52 5.03 -3.11 -9.36
C GLY A 52 3.87 -3.52 -8.48
N THR A 53 4.17 -4.25 -7.40
CA THR A 53 3.14 -4.66 -6.47
C THR A 53 2.54 -3.45 -5.79
N LEU A 54 3.40 -2.54 -5.37
CA LEU A 54 2.94 -1.35 -4.68
C LEU A 54 2.06 -0.51 -5.57
N GLU A 55 2.38 -0.42 -6.85
CA GLU A 55 1.56 0.32 -7.78
C GLU A 55 0.17 -0.29 -7.94
N LYS A 56 0.10 -1.62 -8.01
CA LYS A 56 -1.18 -2.29 -8.12
C LYS A 56 -2.05 -2.00 -6.90
N VAL A 57 -1.43 -2.05 -5.75
CA VAL A 57 -2.14 -1.81 -4.51
C VAL A 57 -2.62 -0.37 -4.42
N ALA A 58 -1.73 0.56 -4.77
CA ALA A 58 -2.09 1.97 -4.72
C ALA A 58 -3.23 2.26 -5.67
N GLU A 59 -3.18 1.68 -6.86
CA GLU A 59 -4.22 1.88 -7.82
C GLU A 59 -5.55 1.35 -7.33
N ALA A 60 -5.54 0.19 -6.70
CA ALA A 60 -6.76 -0.39 -6.16
C ALA A 60 -7.36 0.50 -5.09
N LEU A 61 -6.51 1.22 -4.37
CA LEU A 61 -6.97 2.12 -3.34
C LEU A 61 -7.36 3.50 -3.88
N GLY A 62 -7.24 3.68 -5.19
CA GLY A 62 -7.57 4.94 -5.80
C GLY A 62 -6.52 6.00 -5.64
N LYS A 63 -5.31 5.60 -5.28
CA LYS A 63 -4.23 6.55 -5.11
C LYS A 63 -3.23 6.41 -6.22
N ARG A 64 -2.57 7.52 -6.56
CA ARG A 64 -1.58 7.47 -7.53
C ARG A 64 -0.28 7.60 -6.89
N LEU A 65 0.65 6.77 -7.20
CA LEU A 65 1.96 6.93 -6.67
C LEU A 65 2.64 7.98 -7.47
N HIS A 66 3.05 9.03 -6.82
CA HIS A 66 3.68 10.05 -7.49
C HIS A 66 5.06 9.88 -7.32
N ILE A 67 5.70 9.29 -8.08
CA ILE A 67 7.04 9.17 -7.92
C ILE A 67 7.70 10.21 -8.55
N SER A 68 7.85 10.71 -8.74
CA SER A 68 8.43 11.48 -9.31
C SER A 68 8.57 12.30 -9.77
N ASP A 69 8.51 12.41 -10.16
CA ASP A 69 8.67 13.00 -10.60
C ASP A 69 8.52 13.80 -11.24
N GLN A 70 8.22 14.09 -11.44
CA GLN A 70 7.89 14.82 -11.92
C GLN A 70 8.13 15.50 -12.34
N PRO A 71 8.17 16.00 -12.73
CA PRO A 71 8.27 16.67 -13.13
C PRO A 71 8.15 17.09 -13.21
#